data_dd52b0c32877c658ed24e886e41ac38d
#
_entry.id   dd52b0c32877c658ed24e886e41ac38d
#
_cell.length_a   1.000
_cell.length_b   1.000
_cell.length_c   1.000
_cell.angle_alpha   90.00
_cell.angle_beta   90.00
_cell.angle_gamma   90.00
#
_symmetry.space_group_name_H-M   'P 1'
#
loop_
_entity.id
_entity.type
_entity.pdbx_description
1 polymer ?
#
loop_
_entity_poly.entity_id
_entity_poly.type
_entity_poly.pdbx_seq_one_letter_code
_entity_poly.pdbx_strand_id
1 'polypeptide(L)'
;VEQLAAQRVAPDSQLLLVADELIYDNSNETVTASGNVQIDYGGNKLVARQVTYDQKTGRLLAAGNVEIIETDGNRIYAENIDITDDFRDGFVNALRVETVDNTRFAAESAERTEGNVTTFNQGVYTACEPCKDKPEKAPIWQIKSRKIIWNQQKKTVRFEGASFELFGLPIAALPYFEIADPTVKRKTGFLIPGIRYKSELGVGISVPFYVALAPSYDLLFNGTY
;
A
#
# COMPACT_ATOMS: atom_id res chain seq x y z
N VAL A 1 18.98 11.18 16.54
CA VAL A 1 18.29 9.90 16.68
C VAL A 1 16.88 10.22 17.15
N GLU A 2 16.03 10.62 16.25
CA GLU A 2 14.62 10.87 16.51
C GLU A 2 13.86 9.57 16.29
N GLN A 3 13.33 9.04 17.36
CA GLN A 3 12.42 7.90 17.38
C GLN A 3 11.17 8.31 16.61
N LEU A 4 11.00 7.78 15.40
CA LEU A 4 9.70 7.65 14.78
C LEU A 4 8.97 6.52 15.55
N ALA A 5 8.37 6.91 16.67
CA ALA A 5 7.41 6.08 17.38
C ALA A 5 6.29 5.74 16.37
N ALA A 6 5.99 4.45 16.23
CA ALA A 6 4.71 4.04 15.66
C ALA A 6 3.63 4.93 16.28
N GLN A 7 2.89 5.65 15.47
CA GLN A 7 1.86 6.56 15.98
C GLN A 7 0.84 5.70 16.73
N ARG A 8 0.98 5.64 18.04
CA ARG A 8 -0.07 5.09 18.89
C ARG A 8 -1.24 6.06 18.78
N VAL A 9 -2.38 5.56 18.40
CA VAL A 9 -3.63 6.29 18.56
C VAL A 9 -3.69 6.73 20.01
N ALA A 10 -3.86 8.02 20.27
CA ALA A 10 -3.92 8.52 21.63
C ALA A 10 -5.09 7.83 22.35
N PRO A 11 -4.92 7.36 23.59
CA PRO A 11 -5.97 6.63 24.33
C PRO A 11 -7.27 7.43 24.53
N ASP A 12 -7.27 8.71 24.20
CA ASP A 12 -8.40 9.65 24.29
C ASP A 12 -9.00 10.00 22.90
N SER A 13 -8.67 9.27 21.85
CA SER A 13 -9.24 9.52 20.51
C SER A 13 -10.72 9.19 20.51
N GLN A 14 -11.56 10.19 20.23
CA GLN A 14 -12.99 9.98 20.07
C GLN A 14 -13.27 9.15 18.82
N LEU A 15 -14.03 8.09 18.95
CA LEU A 15 -14.60 7.35 17.83
C LEU A 15 -15.87 8.07 17.38
N LEU A 16 -15.86 8.54 16.13
CA LEU A 16 -17.07 9.05 15.49
C LEU A 16 -17.59 7.99 14.52
N LEU A 17 -18.83 7.55 14.73
CA LEU A 17 -19.52 6.60 13.86
C LEU A 17 -20.78 7.23 13.31
N VAL A 18 -20.96 7.16 11.98
CA VAL A 18 -22.19 7.50 11.27
C VAL A 18 -22.63 6.29 10.48
N ALA A 19 -23.90 5.92 10.55
CA ALA A 19 -24.51 4.83 9.81
C ALA A 19 -26.03 5.04 9.72
N ASP A 20 -26.69 4.34 8.78
CA ASP A 20 -28.14 4.39 8.66
C ASP A 20 -28.81 3.56 9.77
N GLU A 21 -28.19 2.45 10.17
CA GLU A 21 -28.67 1.54 11.21
C GLU A 21 -27.52 1.07 12.10
N LEU A 22 -27.81 0.94 13.40
CA LEU A 22 -26.89 0.40 14.40
C LEU A 22 -27.59 -0.68 15.21
N ILE A 23 -27.01 -1.89 15.21
CA ILE A 23 -27.51 -3.05 15.94
C ILE A 23 -26.47 -3.45 16.99
N TYR A 24 -26.90 -3.55 18.23
CA TYR A 24 -26.09 -4.08 19.33
C TYR A 24 -26.58 -5.47 19.73
N ASP A 25 -25.70 -6.46 19.59
CA ASP A 25 -25.94 -7.83 20.06
C ASP A 25 -25.24 -8.04 21.41
N ASN A 26 -26.01 -7.99 22.48
CA ASN A 26 -25.51 -8.15 23.85
C ASN A 26 -24.99 -9.57 24.13
N SER A 27 -25.49 -10.60 23.42
CA SER A 27 -25.09 -11.99 23.65
C SER A 27 -23.69 -12.28 23.09
N ASN A 28 -23.40 -11.70 21.94
CA ASN A 28 -22.12 -11.85 21.25
C ASN A 28 -21.15 -10.69 21.54
N GLU A 29 -21.63 -9.64 22.22
CA GLU A 29 -20.87 -8.39 22.48
C GLU A 29 -20.37 -7.75 21.17
N THR A 30 -21.24 -7.73 20.14
CA THR A 30 -20.91 -7.13 18.84
C THR A 30 -21.79 -5.92 18.56
N VAL A 31 -21.19 -4.95 17.86
CA VAL A 31 -21.90 -3.78 17.32
C VAL A 31 -21.82 -3.84 15.81
N THR A 32 -22.94 -3.87 15.14
CA THR A 32 -23.02 -3.86 13.67
C THR A 32 -23.65 -2.56 13.21
N ALA A 33 -22.93 -1.81 12.41
CA ALA A 33 -23.37 -0.64 11.69
C ALA A 33 -23.63 -1.00 10.22
N SER A 34 -24.76 -0.56 9.67
CA SER A 34 -25.16 -0.87 8.30
C SER A 34 -25.66 0.38 7.58
N GLY A 35 -25.37 0.47 6.29
CA GLY A 35 -25.77 1.56 5.41
C GLY A 35 -24.92 2.82 5.60
N ASN A 36 -24.20 3.24 4.55
CA ASN A 36 -23.39 4.46 4.51
C ASN A 36 -22.48 4.64 5.74
N VAL A 37 -21.84 3.54 6.19
CA VAL A 37 -21.04 3.55 7.40
C VAL A 37 -19.79 4.40 7.21
N GLN A 38 -19.57 5.34 8.13
CA GLN A 38 -18.39 6.16 8.20
C GLN A 38 -17.84 6.13 9.63
N ILE A 39 -16.55 5.79 9.77
CA ILE A 39 -15.83 5.77 11.04
C ILE A 39 -14.67 6.73 10.94
N ASP A 40 -14.52 7.62 11.92
CA ASP A 40 -13.32 8.44 12.10
C ASP A 40 -12.73 8.08 13.47
N TYR A 41 -11.51 7.56 13.46
CA TYR A 41 -10.82 7.15 14.68
C TYR A 41 -9.32 7.36 14.56
N GLY A 42 -8.78 8.15 15.48
CA GLY A 42 -7.34 8.44 15.53
C GLY A 42 -6.80 9.10 14.25
N GLY A 43 -7.66 9.83 13.50
CA GLY A 43 -7.32 10.47 12.23
C GLY A 43 -7.41 9.53 11.03
N ASN A 44 -7.66 8.23 11.23
CA ASN A 44 -7.99 7.31 10.14
C ASN A 44 -9.50 7.38 9.86
N LYS A 45 -9.87 7.36 8.58
CA LYS A 45 -11.26 7.33 8.14
C LYS A 45 -11.56 6.03 7.43
N LEU A 46 -12.63 5.37 7.82
CA LEU A 46 -13.12 4.16 7.16
C LEU A 46 -14.53 4.40 6.65
N VAL A 47 -14.77 4.03 5.40
CA VAL A 47 -16.09 4.03 4.77
C VAL A 47 -16.40 2.61 4.31
N ALA A 48 -17.63 2.12 4.54
CA ALA A 48 -18.07 0.78 4.12
C ALA A 48 -19.59 0.72 4.03
N ARG A 49 -20.13 -0.38 3.47
CA ARG A 49 -21.58 -0.64 3.56
C ARG A 49 -21.97 -1.18 4.91
N GLN A 50 -21.13 -1.99 5.50
CA GLN A 50 -21.36 -2.61 6.80
C GLN A 50 -20.04 -2.72 7.57
N VAL A 51 -20.13 -2.47 8.86
CA VAL A 51 -19.02 -2.68 9.80
C VAL A 51 -19.53 -3.38 11.03
N THR A 52 -18.85 -4.44 11.44
CA THR A 52 -19.10 -5.16 12.68
C THR A 52 -17.89 -5.06 13.59
N TYR A 53 -18.09 -4.55 14.79
CA TYR A 53 -17.06 -4.50 15.83
C TYR A 53 -17.34 -5.56 16.88
N ASP A 54 -16.38 -6.43 17.10
CA ASP A 54 -16.41 -7.45 18.15
C ASP A 54 -15.62 -6.94 19.37
N GLN A 55 -16.35 -6.63 20.43
CA GLN A 55 -15.78 -6.06 21.66
C GLN A 55 -14.90 -7.06 22.42
N LYS A 56 -15.14 -8.39 22.26
CA LYS A 56 -14.34 -9.42 22.93
C LYS A 56 -12.95 -9.55 22.36
N THR A 57 -12.86 -9.46 21.03
CA THR A 57 -11.62 -9.66 20.29
C THR A 57 -10.93 -8.36 19.90
N GLY A 58 -11.62 -7.22 20.02
CA GLY A 58 -11.12 -5.92 19.54
C GLY A 58 -10.97 -5.90 18.02
N ARG A 59 -11.77 -6.71 17.30
CA ARG A 59 -11.69 -6.78 15.83
C ARG A 59 -12.83 -6.06 15.15
N LEU A 60 -12.47 -5.42 14.05
CA LEU A 60 -13.36 -4.67 13.20
C LEU A 60 -13.40 -5.34 11.82
N LEU A 61 -14.58 -5.83 11.45
CA LEU A 61 -14.84 -6.41 10.15
C LEU A 61 -15.62 -5.40 9.32
N ALA A 62 -15.07 -4.97 8.19
CA ALA A 62 -15.77 -4.09 7.26
C ALA A 62 -15.99 -4.80 5.93
N ALA A 63 -17.15 -4.60 5.33
CA ALA A 63 -17.56 -5.24 4.08
C ALA A 63 -18.28 -4.27 3.15
N GLY A 64 -18.04 -4.45 1.87
CA GLY A 64 -18.69 -3.77 0.76
C GLY A 64 -18.19 -2.37 0.49
N ASN A 65 -17.40 -2.21 -0.58
CA ASN A 65 -16.79 -0.96 -1.03
C ASN A 65 -16.01 -0.25 0.10
N VAL A 66 -15.17 -1.01 0.77
CA VAL A 66 -14.39 -0.47 1.89
C VAL A 66 -13.33 0.47 1.38
N GLU A 67 -13.27 1.67 1.96
CA GLU A 67 -12.19 2.63 1.77
C GLU A 67 -11.65 3.05 3.13
N ILE A 68 -10.33 2.94 3.31
CA ILE A 68 -9.63 3.52 4.45
C ILE A 68 -8.72 4.64 3.95
N ILE A 69 -8.78 5.77 4.63
CA ILE A 69 -7.84 6.88 4.45
C ILE A 69 -7.01 6.95 5.73
N GLU A 70 -5.73 6.63 5.60
CA GLU A 70 -4.78 6.67 6.72
C GLU A 70 -4.35 8.10 7.06
N THR A 71 -3.83 8.30 8.26
CA THR A 71 -3.35 9.61 8.74
C THR A 71 -2.24 10.21 7.88
N ASP A 72 -1.45 9.39 7.20
CA ASP A 72 -0.40 9.78 6.26
C ASP A 72 -0.94 10.13 4.86
N GLY A 73 -2.25 9.94 4.63
CA GLY A 73 -2.95 10.24 3.39
C GLY A 73 -3.01 9.08 2.40
N ASN A 74 -2.47 7.92 2.73
CA ASN A 74 -2.62 6.72 1.91
C ASN A 74 -4.09 6.28 1.87
N ARG A 75 -4.53 5.73 0.74
CA ARG A 75 -5.89 5.22 0.55
C ARG A 75 -5.85 3.73 0.26
N ILE A 76 -6.67 3.00 0.98
CA ILE A 76 -6.82 1.55 0.86
C ILE A 76 -8.26 1.26 0.43
N TYR A 77 -8.42 0.55 -0.67
CA TYR A 77 -9.72 0.10 -1.18
C TYR A 77 -9.77 -1.42 -1.11
N ALA A 78 -10.89 -1.97 -0.66
CA ALA A 78 -11.04 -3.41 -0.51
C ALA A 78 -12.52 -3.84 -0.60
N GLU A 79 -12.75 -5.13 -0.81
CA GLU A 79 -14.09 -5.71 -0.66
C GLU A 79 -14.41 -6.01 0.79
N ASN A 80 -13.44 -6.61 1.50
CA ASN A 80 -13.57 -6.98 2.90
C ASN A 80 -12.26 -6.72 3.63
N ILE A 81 -12.40 -6.23 4.85
CA ILE A 81 -11.29 -5.97 5.77
C ILE A 81 -11.62 -6.57 7.12
N ASP A 82 -10.63 -7.22 7.73
CA ASP A 82 -10.65 -7.71 9.10
C ASP A 82 -9.40 -7.18 9.80
N ILE A 83 -9.56 -6.17 10.65
CA ILE A 83 -8.47 -5.44 11.29
C ILE A 83 -8.69 -5.30 12.79
N THR A 84 -7.62 -5.06 13.53
CA THR A 84 -7.69 -4.66 14.94
C THR A 84 -8.24 -3.22 15.05
N ASP A 85 -8.82 -2.89 16.19
CA ASP A 85 -9.43 -1.58 16.46
C ASP A 85 -8.42 -0.42 16.42
N ASP A 86 -7.14 -0.71 16.60
CA ASP A 86 -6.03 0.24 16.47
C ASP A 86 -5.44 0.33 15.04
N PHE A 87 -6.02 -0.39 14.06
CA PHE A 87 -5.60 -0.46 12.65
C PHE A 87 -4.17 -1.00 12.41
N ARG A 88 -3.58 -1.68 13.40
CA ARG A 88 -2.20 -2.16 13.32
C ARG A 88 -2.05 -3.50 12.64
N ASP A 89 -2.96 -4.42 12.92
CA ASP A 89 -2.91 -5.78 12.41
C ASP A 89 -4.20 -6.10 11.65
N GLY A 90 -4.07 -6.83 10.56
CA GLY A 90 -5.27 -7.18 9.82
C GLY A 90 -5.02 -7.94 8.53
N PHE A 91 -6.12 -8.38 7.98
CA PHE A 91 -6.21 -9.09 6.71
C PHE A 91 -7.21 -8.40 5.79
N VAL A 92 -6.87 -8.32 4.52
CA VAL A 92 -7.64 -7.62 3.50
C VAL A 92 -7.75 -8.47 2.25
N ASN A 93 -8.94 -8.55 1.68
CA ASN A 93 -9.20 -9.21 0.40
C ASN A 93 -9.44 -8.20 -0.70
N ALA A 94 -9.00 -8.53 -1.91
CA ALA A 94 -9.17 -7.73 -3.13
C ALA A 94 -8.76 -6.27 -2.90
N LEU A 95 -7.48 -6.09 -2.60
CA LEU A 95 -6.89 -4.85 -2.13
C LEU A 95 -6.33 -4.00 -3.27
N ARG A 96 -6.56 -2.70 -3.19
CA ARG A 96 -5.81 -1.67 -3.91
C ARG A 96 -5.37 -0.58 -2.92
N VAL A 97 -4.09 -0.24 -2.94
CA VAL A 97 -3.51 0.86 -2.16
C VAL A 97 -3.01 1.94 -3.10
N GLU A 98 -3.33 3.18 -2.79
CA GLU A 98 -2.79 4.37 -3.45
C GLU A 98 -2.07 5.21 -2.40
N THR A 99 -0.77 5.39 -2.58
CA THR A 99 0.03 6.22 -1.67
C THR A 99 0.06 7.67 -2.11
N VAL A 100 0.39 8.57 -1.20
CA VAL A 100 0.55 10.01 -1.48
C VAL A 100 1.61 10.32 -2.55
N ASP A 101 2.57 9.43 -2.75
CA ASP A 101 3.62 9.55 -3.76
C ASP A 101 3.22 8.96 -5.13
N ASN A 102 1.92 8.76 -5.37
CA ASN A 102 1.36 8.15 -6.58
C ASN A 102 1.81 6.71 -6.84
N THR A 103 2.33 6.02 -5.83
CA THR A 103 2.60 4.59 -5.91
C THR A 103 1.31 3.81 -5.70
N ARG A 104 1.15 2.74 -6.45
CA ARG A 104 -0.04 1.88 -6.39
C ARG A 104 0.35 0.44 -6.18
N PHE A 105 -0.35 -0.19 -5.26
CA PHE A 105 -0.32 -1.63 -5.04
C PHE A 105 -1.71 -2.18 -5.33
N ALA A 106 -1.76 -3.36 -5.92
CA ALA A 106 -2.97 -4.17 -5.98
C ALA A 106 -2.59 -5.61 -5.64
N ALA A 107 -3.46 -6.33 -4.96
CA ALA A 107 -3.21 -7.72 -4.57
C ALA A 107 -4.51 -8.49 -4.36
N GLU A 108 -4.45 -9.82 -4.50
CA GLU A 108 -5.58 -10.68 -4.14
C GLU A 108 -5.87 -10.61 -2.64
N SER A 109 -4.82 -10.56 -1.84
CA SER A 109 -4.93 -10.35 -0.40
C SER A 109 -3.71 -9.62 0.16
N ALA A 110 -3.89 -9.00 1.31
CA ALA A 110 -2.79 -8.45 2.09
C ALA A 110 -2.98 -8.73 3.57
N GLU A 111 -1.87 -8.84 4.25
CA GLU A 111 -1.79 -8.98 5.69
C GLU A 111 -0.88 -7.88 6.24
N ARG A 112 -1.35 -7.19 7.25
CA ARG A 112 -0.59 -6.17 7.98
C ARG A 112 -0.27 -6.67 9.37
N THR A 113 0.98 -6.53 9.78
CA THR A 113 1.47 -6.94 11.08
C THR A 113 2.26 -5.83 11.75
N GLU A 114 2.09 -5.71 13.08
CA GLU A 114 2.76 -4.71 13.93
C GLU A 114 2.59 -3.25 13.46
N GLY A 115 1.58 -2.98 12.63
CA GLY A 115 1.33 -1.65 12.06
C GLY A 115 2.38 -1.14 11.06
N ASN A 116 3.41 -1.93 10.76
CA ASN A 116 4.58 -1.47 9.99
C ASN A 116 4.89 -2.30 8.76
N VAL A 117 4.47 -3.56 8.75
CA VAL A 117 4.79 -4.48 7.66
C VAL A 117 3.50 -4.90 6.99
N THR A 118 3.38 -4.62 5.70
CA THR A 118 2.28 -5.10 4.87
C THR A 118 2.80 -6.08 3.84
N THR A 119 2.27 -7.29 3.87
CA THR A 119 2.57 -8.35 2.90
C THR A 119 1.41 -8.48 1.93
N PHE A 120 1.67 -8.27 0.66
CA PHE A 120 0.72 -8.42 -0.43
C PHE A 120 0.97 -9.75 -1.12
N ASN A 121 -0.06 -10.57 -1.29
CA ASN A 121 -0.01 -11.84 -2.02
C ASN A 121 -0.56 -11.65 -3.42
N GLN A 122 0.12 -12.22 -4.42
CA GLN A 122 -0.18 -12.03 -5.85
C GLN A 122 -0.27 -10.54 -6.17
N GLY A 123 0.79 -9.82 -5.81
CA GLY A 123 0.80 -8.37 -5.83
C GLY A 123 1.25 -7.78 -7.17
N VAL A 124 0.70 -6.61 -7.47
CA VAL A 124 1.14 -5.73 -8.57
C VAL A 124 1.55 -4.40 -7.96
N TYR A 125 2.68 -3.89 -8.42
CA TYR A 125 3.24 -2.61 -7.98
C TYR A 125 3.55 -1.73 -9.19
N THR A 126 3.16 -0.47 -9.14
CA THR A 126 3.50 0.53 -10.15
C THR A 126 3.50 1.94 -9.55
N ALA A 127 4.31 2.84 -10.11
CA ALA A 127 4.23 4.28 -9.85
C ALA A 127 3.69 5.04 -11.09
N CYS A 128 3.12 4.33 -12.07
CA CYS A 128 2.48 4.96 -13.22
C CYS A 128 1.03 5.34 -12.90
N GLU A 129 0.62 6.53 -13.33
CA GLU A 129 -0.79 6.89 -13.31
C GLU A 129 -1.57 6.02 -14.33
N PRO A 130 -2.80 5.59 -13.99
CA PRO A 130 -3.67 4.95 -14.96
C PRO A 130 -3.93 5.89 -16.13
N CYS A 131 -4.06 5.32 -17.34
CA CYS A 131 -4.49 6.11 -18.49
C CYS A 131 -5.90 6.65 -18.23
N LYS A 132 -6.08 7.97 -18.24
CA LYS A 132 -7.38 8.62 -17.95
C LYS A 132 -8.49 8.13 -18.89
N ASP A 133 -8.16 7.89 -20.17
CA ASP A 133 -9.13 7.48 -21.17
C ASP A 133 -9.39 5.97 -21.20
N LYS A 134 -8.52 5.16 -20.63
CA LYS A 134 -8.59 3.68 -20.61
C LYS A 134 -7.95 3.13 -19.35
N PRO A 135 -8.61 3.25 -18.20
CA PRO A 135 -8.07 2.83 -16.91
C PRO A 135 -7.85 1.31 -16.81
N GLU A 136 -8.50 0.50 -17.67
CA GLU A 136 -8.32 -0.94 -17.77
C GLU A 136 -7.03 -1.37 -18.46
N LYS A 137 -6.33 -0.46 -19.14
CA LYS A 137 -5.04 -0.78 -19.77
C LYS A 137 -3.95 -0.91 -18.73
N ALA A 138 -3.08 -1.89 -18.97
CA ALA A 138 -1.86 -2.03 -18.17
C ALA A 138 -1.07 -0.71 -18.18
N PRO A 139 -0.50 -0.32 -17.05
CA PRO A 139 0.38 0.84 -16.96
C PRO A 139 1.62 0.65 -17.85
N ILE A 140 2.33 1.75 -18.13
CA ILE A 140 3.55 1.70 -18.95
C ILE A 140 4.52 0.65 -18.41
N TRP A 141 4.68 0.61 -17.10
CA TRP A 141 5.43 -0.44 -16.43
C TRP A 141 4.74 -0.89 -15.14
N GLN A 142 4.94 -2.14 -14.80
CA GLN A 142 4.50 -2.71 -13.53
C GLN A 142 5.41 -3.86 -13.11
N ILE A 143 5.41 -4.16 -11.84
CA ILE A 143 6.05 -5.33 -11.26
C ILE A 143 4.95 -6.23 -10.73
N LYS A 144 4.80 -7.42 -11.30
CA LYS A 144 3.98 -8.48 -10.72
C LYS A 144 4.86 -9.35 -9.85
N SER A 145 4.37 -9.74 -8.69
CA SER A 145 5.15 -10.55 -7.75
C SER A 145 4.25 -11.51 -7.00
N ARG A 146 4.76 -12.70 -6.70
CA ARG A 146 4.04 -13.64 -5.83
C ARG A 146 3.84 -13.05 -4.45
N LYS A 147 4.83 -12.31 -3.94
CA LYS A 147 4.78 -11.62 -2.66
C LYS A 147 5.49 -10.28 -2.75
N ILE A 148 4.83 -9.24 -2.25
CA ILE A 148 5.42 -7.92 -2.04
C ILE A 148 5.37 -7.64 -0.55
N ILE A 149 6.50 -7.26 0.03
CA ILE A 149 6.59 -6.93 1.46
C ILE A 149 6.99 -5.46 1.58
N TRP A 150 6.05 -4.65 2.02
CA TRP A 150 6.27 -3.24 2.31
C TRP A 150 6.56 -3.05 3.79
N ASN A 151 7.78 -2.67 4.10
CA ASN A 151 8.19 -2.39 5.47
C ASN A 151 8.36 -0.88 5.67
N GLN A 152 7.36 -0.26 6.28
CA GLN A 152 7.34 1.19 6.51
C GLN A 152 8.41 1.64 7.50
N GLN A 153 8.79 0.82 8.48
CA GLN A 153 9.83 1.14 9.45
C GLN A 153 11.22 1.13 8.79
N LYS A 154 11.52 0.09 7.99
CA LYS A 154 12.79 -0.02 7.24
C LYS A 154 12.80 0.85 5.99
N LYS A 155 11.63 1.33 5.60
CA LYS A 155 11.40 2.09 4.36
C LYS A 155 11.91 1.33 3.14
N THR A 156 11.44 0.09 2.98
CA THR A 156 11.77 -0.80 1.87
C THR A 156 10.54 -1.48 1.31
N VAL A 157 10.58 -1.76 0.01
CA VAL A 157 9.64 -2.64 -0.69
C VAL A 157 10.42 -3.82 -1.26
N ARG A 158 10.14 -5.02 -0.77
CA ARG A 158 10.74 -6.28 -1.20
C ARG A 158 9.80 -7.03 -2.11
N PHE A 159 10.34 -7.59 -3.17
CA PHE A 159 9.63 -8.38 -4.16
C PHE A 159 10.19 -9.79 -4.22
N GLU A 160 9.32 -10.81 -4.16
CA GLU A 160 9.67 -12.21 -4.23
C GLU A 160 8.94 -12.88 -5.41
N GLY A 161 9.69 -13.51 -6.31
CA GLY A 161 9.16 -14.09 -7.55
C GLY A 161 8.56 -13.01 -8.44
N ALA A 162 9.34 -12.01 -8.76
CA ALA A 162 8.91 -10.82 -9.49
C ALA A 162 9.09 -10.95 -11.00
N SER A 163 8.15 -10.40 -11.73
CA SER A 163 8.21 -10.17 -13.18
C SER A 163 8.04 -8.67 -13.46
N PHE A 164 9.02 -8.09 -14.12
CA PHE A 164 8.94 -6.71 -14.59
C PHE A 164 8.26 -6.69 -15.97
N GLU A 165 7.19 -5.94 -16.09
CA GLU A 165 6.39 -5.83 -17.31
C GLU A 165 6.42 -4.41 -17.86
N LEU A 166 6.55 -4.29 -19.19
CA LEU A 166 6.33 -3.07 -19.96
C LEU A 166 5.13 -3.24 -20.88
N PHE A 167 4.18 -2.31 -20.79
CA PHE A 167 2.93 -2.35 -21.58
C PHE A 167 2.20 -3.70 -21.48
N GLY A 168 2.31 -4.37 -20.32
CA GLY A 168 1.73 -5.68 -20.07
C GLY A 168 2.54 -6.88 -20.59
N LEU A 169 3.72 -6.66 -21.17
CA LEU A 169 4.61 -7.72 -21.64
C LEU A 169 5.74 -7.95 -20.63
N PRO A 170 5.97 -9.20 -20.16
CA PRO A 170 7.07 -9.50 -19.25
C PRO A 170 8.41 -9.39 -19.98
N ILE A 171 9.31 -8.55 -19.47
CA ILE A 171 10.63 -8.32 -20.06
C ILE A 171 11.79 -8.83 -19.19
N ALA A 172 11.55 -9.03 -17.91
CA ALA A 172 12.54 -9.58 -16.98
C ALA A 172 11.84 -10.28 -15.81
N ALA A 173 12.49 -11.32 -15.28
CA ALA A 173 12.04 -12.02 -14.08
C ALA A 173 13.20 -12.11 -13.08
N LEU A 174 12.93 -11.81 -11.82
CA LEU A 174 13.88 -11.84 -10.73
C LEU A 174 13.31 -12.66 -9.57
N PRO A 175 14.06 -13.62 -9.02
CA PRO A 175 13.58 -14.39 -7.88
C PRO A 175 13.35 -13.52 -6.64
N TYR A 176 14.18 -12.49 -6.48
CA TYR A 176 14.18 -11.58 -5.34
C TYR A 176 14.85 -10.27 -5.70
N PHE A 177 14.28 -9.16 -5.25
CA PHE A 177 14.96 -7.85 -5.15
C PHE A 177 14.24 -6.94 -4.15
N GLU A 178 14.93 -5.89 -3.72
CA GLU A 178 14.42 -4.89 -2.79
C GLU A 178 14.74 -3.49 -3.31
N ILE A 179 13.77 -2.60 -3.22
CA ILE A 179 13.92 -1.18 -3.54
C ILE A 179 13.68 -0.33 -2.28
N ALA A 180 14.17 0.90 -2.31
CA ALA A 180 13.77 1.89 -1.34
C ALA A 180 12.28 2.22 -1.51
N ASP A 181 11.58 2.43 -0.39
CA ASP A 181 10.25 3.01 -0.42
C ASP A 181 10.30 4.38 -1.11
N PRO A 182 9.36 4.71 -2.03
CA PRO A 182 9.35 5.98 -2.76
C PRO A 182 9.36 7.24 -1.88
N THR A 183 8.85 7.14 -0.65
CA THR A 183 8.86 8.25 0.32
C THR A 183 10.26 8.62 0.81
N VAL A 184 11.26 7.76 0.57
CA VAL A 184 12.63 7.97 1.04
C VAL A 184 13.42 8.80 0.06
N LYS A 185 13.74 10.03 0.43
CA LYS A 185 14.51 10.95 -0.41
C LYS A 185 15.96 10.48 -0.66
N ARG A 186 16.56 9.73 0.27
CA ARG A 186 17.96 9.31 0.20
C ARG A 186 18.18 7.92 0.81
N LYS A 187 18.20 6.89 -0.03
CA LYS A 187 18.54 5.52 0.36
C LYS A 187 19.29 4.83 -0.77
N THR A 188 20.38 4.15 -0.43
CA THR A 188 21.12 3.34 -1.40
C THR A 188 20.22 2.23 -1.94
N GLY A 189 20.15 2.10 -3.27
CA GLY A 189 19.37 1.08 -3.94
C GLY A 189 19.07 1.40 -5.40
N PHE A 190 18.41 0.47 -6.07
CA PHE A 190 17.92 0.71 -7.42
C PHE A 190 16.78 1.74 -7.39
N LEU A 191 16.83 2.69 -8.31
CA LEU A 191 15.74 3.59 -8.58
C LEU A 191 14.85 3.02 -9.69
N ILE A 192 13.70 3.63 -9.87
CA ILE A 192 12.73 3.24 -10.89
C ILE A 192 13.39 3.31 -12.28
N PRO A 193 13.35 2.22 -13.06
CA PRO A 193 13.87 2.23 -14.42
C PRO A 193 13.18 3.27 -15.30
N GLY A 194 13.94 3.97 -16.10
CA GLY A 194 13.41 4.93 -17.06
C GLY A 194 13.49 4.39 -18.49
N ILE A 195 12.51 4.75 -19.32
CA ILE A 195 12.53 4.47 -20.75
C ILE A 195 12.82 5.78 -21.47
N ARG A 196 13.79 5.73 -22.37
CA ARG A 196 14.15 6.87 -23.24
C ARG A 196 14.03 6.45 -24.69
N TYR A 197 13.46 7.32 -25.49
CA TYR A 197 13.45 7.18 -26.94
C TYR A 197 14.32 8.26 -27.56
N LYS A 198 15.24 7.85 -28.40
CA LYS A 198 16.01 8.77 -29.28
C LYS A 198 15.83 8.32 -30.71
N SER A 199 15.52 9.24 -31.61
CA SER A 199 15.27 8.96 -33.04
C SER A 199 16.45 8.24 -33.71
N GLU A 200 17.67 8.46 -33.25
CA GLU A 200 18.88 7.87 -33.81
C GLU A 200 19.27 6.52 -33.20
N LEU A 201 18.87 6.27 -31.94
CA LEU A 201 19.28 5.09 -31.16
C LEU A 201 18.13 4.14 -30.84
N GLY A 202 16.87 4.56 -31.10
CA GLY A 202 15.70 3.78 -30.74
C GLY A 202 15.30 3.87 -29.28
N VAL A 203 14.72 2.80 -28.75
CA VAL A 203 14.27 2.69 -27.36
C VAL A 203 15.44 2.27 -26.48
N GLY A 204 15.77 3.06 -25.48
CA GLY A 204 16.75 2.73 -24.45
C GLY A 204 16.10 2.55 -23.09
N ILE A 205 16.55 1.56 -22.33
CA ILE A 205 16.16 1.34 -20.94
C ILE A 205 17.29 1.83 -20.05
N SER A 206 16.96 2.68 -19.09
CA SER A 206 17.88 3.23 -18.10
C SER A 206 17.58 2.61 -16.75
N VAL A 207 18.57 1.96 -16.12
CA VAL A 207 18.46 1.37 -14.79
C VAL A 207 19.41 2.12 -13.84
N PRO A 208 18.92 3.12 -13.10
CA PRO A 208 19.75 3.88 -12.19
C PRO A 208 19.94 3.15 -10.86
N PHE A 209 21.16 3.20 -10.33
CA PHE A 209 21.51 2.75 -8.98
C PHE A 209 22.09 3.92 -8.19
N TYR A 210 21.42 4.27 -7.09
CA TYR A 210 21.77 5.38 -6.24
C TYR A 210 22.52 4.89 -5.01
N VAL A 211 23.61 5.58 -4.65
CA VAL A 211 24.42 5.31 -3.46
C VAL A 211 24.49 6.57 -2.60
N ALA A 212 23.89 6.52 -1.42
CA ALA A 212 24.01 7.55 -0.41
C ALA A 212 25.30 7.33 0.40
N LEU A 213 26.38 8.07 0.11
CA LEU A 213 27.68 7.91 0.78
C LEU A 213 27.73 8.64 2.12
N ALA A 214 27.20 9.87 2.18
CA ALA A 214 27.24 10.72 3.37
C ALA A 214 26.10 11.75 3.28
N PRO A 215 25.78 12.50 4.35
CA PRO A 215 24.71 13.49 4.33
C PRO A 215 24.75 14.48 3.16
N SER A 216 25.95 14.78 2.66
CA SER A 216 26.18 15.76 1.58
C SER A 216 26.76 15.15 0.29
N TYR A 217 26.96 13.83 0.24
CA TYR A 217 27.58 13.15 -0.91
C TYR A 217 26.78 11.94 -1.33
N ASP A 218 26.51 11.84 -2.62
CA ASP A 218 25.85 10.71 -3.24
C ASP A 218 26.42 10.42 -4.64
N LEU A 219 26.25 9.19 -5.09
CA LEU A 219 26.60 8.74 -6.42
C LEU A 219 25.38 8.15 -7.09
N LEU A 220 25.22 8.46 -8.38
CA LEU A 220 24.20 7.87 -9.22
C LEU A 220 24.90 7.15 -10.38
N PHE A 221 24.80 5.83 -10.40
CA PHE A 221 25.20 5.01 -11.55
C PHE A 221 23.97 4.84 -12.45
N ASN A 222 24.11 5.19 -13.71
CA ASN A 222 23.01 5.09 -14.66
C ASN A 222 23.42 4.20 -15.84
N GLY A 223 23.10 2.90 -15.76
CA GLY A 223 23.27 1.97 -16.87
C GLY A 223 22.17 2.23 -17.91
N THR A 224 22.56 2.43 -19.16
CA THR A 224 21.62 2.59 -20.28
C THR A 224 21.95 1.54 -21.34
N TYR A 225 20.92 0.83 -21.80
CA TYR A 225 20.97 -0.18 -22.85
C TYR A 225 20.04 0.19 -23.97
#